data_5d9c0d2a99c98eabec21189ce034a737
#
_entry.id   5d9c0d2a99c98eabec21189ce034a737
#
_cell.length_a   1.000
_cell.length_b   1.000
_cell.length_c   1.000
_cell.angle_alpha   90.00
_cell.angle_beta   90.00
_cell.angle_gamma   90.00
#
_symmetry.space_group_name_H-M   'P 1'
#
loop_
_entity.id
_entity.type
_entity.pdbx_description
1 polymer ?
#
loop_
_entity_poly.entity_id
_entity_poly.type
_entity_poly.pdbx_seq_one_letter_code
_entity_poly.pdbx_strand_id
1 'polypeptide(L)'
;MLLKADFHIHTREDPHDFIRYTAVELLEEAARQGFDVVALTCHNKRIHSEELSRKAEELGILLIPGVEAAIQGKHTLLLDMPYARLKVRTFDHVRALKRDGGLVIAPHPFFPAPKCLNGKLRENLDLFDAIEFSHFYTQTLDFNRKAVEYARKMELPLVGTSDCHRLWQLGTTYTIVDAAAKTIPAVFAAIRAGRVRVVTAPLRPFDRLRHGLKERRNRLRVRSEGLLGSALRFPSGAFPSIAQARIHSARGAERRLTRSEDAFR
;
A
#
# COMPACT_ATOMS: atom_id res chain seq x y z
N MET A 1 -2.30 -18.12 -10.83
CA MET A 1 -1.60 -16.88 -11.28
C MET A 1 -0.79 -16.32 -10.12
N LEU A 2 0.43 -15.83 -10.41
CA LEU A 2 1.26 -15.22 -9.38
C LEU A 2 0.89 -13.73 -9.25
N LEU A 3 0.45 -13.32 -8.07
CA LEU A 3 0.03 -11.96 -7.75
C LEU A 3 0.99 -11.33 -6.74
N LYS A 4 1.48 -10.13 -7.04
CA LYS A 4 2.28 -9.33 -6.11
C LYS A 4 1.34 -8.56 -5.17
N ALA A 5 1.45 -8.81 -3.87
CA ALA A 5 0.52 -8.31 -2.87
C ALA A 5 1.20 -7.65 -1.68
N ASP A 6 0.57 -6.62 -1.11
CA ASP A 6 0.90 -6.06 0.19
C ASP A 6 -0.38 -5.90 1.03
N PHE A 7 -0.38 -6.48 2.22
CA PHE A 7 -1.56 -6.59 3.09
C PHE A 7 -1.52 -5.66 4.30
N HIS A 8 -0.48 -4.82 4.45
CA HIS A 8 -0.34 -3.93 5.59
C HIS A 8 0.21 -2.57 5.15
N ILE A 9 -0.69 -1.62 4.95
CA ILE A 9 -0.39 -0.30 4.41
C ILE A 9 -1.23 0.77 5.08
N HIS A 10 -0.58 1.88 5.47
CA HIS A 10 -1.22 3.06 6.03
C HIS A 10 -1.19 4.22 5.04
N THR A 11 -2.15 5.14 5.14
CA THR A 11 -2.28 6.31 4.27
C THR A 11 -2.64 7.55 5.08
N ARG A 12 -2.72 8.73 4.46
CA ARG A 12 -3.04 10.01 5.12
C ARG A 12 -4.35 9.97 5.92
N GLU A 13 -5.24 9.09 5.56
CA GLU A 13 -6.53 8.89 6.19
C GLU A 13 -6.44 8.18 7.55
N ASP A 14 -5.23 7.74 7.96
CA ASP A 14 -4.97 7.12 9.26
C ASP A 14 -5.21 8.11 10.39
N PRO A 15 -6.03 7.77 11.40
CA PRO A 15 -6.34 8.67 12.50
C PRO A 15 -5.24 8.77 13.57
N HIS A 16 -4.23 7.90 13.53
CA HIS A 16 -3.20 7.81 14.58
C HIS A 16 -1.82 8.25 14.12
N ASP A 17 -1.53 8.14 12.81
CA ASP A 17 -0.22 8.43 12.26
C ASP A 17 -0.26 9.55 11.23
N PHE A 18 0.76 10.41 11.27
CA PHE A 18 0.93 11.47 10.28
C PHE A 18 1.60 10.92 9.02
N ILE A 19 0.78 10.53 8.05
CA ILE A 19 1.22 10.02 6.76
C ILE A 19 0.97 11.08 5.68
N ARG A 20 1.91 11.23 4.75
CA ARG A 20 1.92 12.35 3.80
C ARG A 20 1.21 12.08 2.50
N TYR A 21 1.02 10.81 2.13
CA TYR A 21 0.39 10.38 0.89
C TYR A 21 -1.02 9.86 1.15
N THR A 22 -1.89 10.13 0.22
CA THR A 22 -3.28 9.66 0.20
C THR A 22 -3.38 8.21 -0.25
N ALA A 23 -4.54 7.58 -0.07
CA ALA A 23 -4.83 6.26 -0.60
C ALA A 23 -4.69 6.22 -2.14
N VAL A 24 -5.08 7.28 -2.85
CA VAL A 24 -4.94 7.38 -4.31
C VAL A 24 -3.47 7.43 -4.73
N GLU A 25 -2.66 8.28 -4.11
CA GLU A 25 -1.21 8.37 -4.39
C GLU A 25 -0.49 7.04 -4.09
N LEU A 26 -0.94 6.30 -3.08
CA LEU A 26 -0.44 4.95 -2.82
C LEU A 26 -0.80 3.98 -3.93
N LEU A 27 -2.06 3.94 -4.38
CA LEU A 27 -2.49 3.04 -5.45
C LEU A 27 -1.73 3.32 -6.75
N GLU A 28 -1.50 4.59 -7.10
CA GLU A 28 -0.71 4.98 -8.27
C GLU A 28 0.75 4.49 -8.17
N GLU A 29 1.36 4.62 -6.99
CA GLU A 29 2.71 4.10 -6.77
C GLU A 29 2.74 2.56 -6.77
N ALA A 30 1.72 1.90 -6.21
CA ALA A 30 1.59 0.45 -6.22
C ALA A 30 1.46 -0.10 -7.66
N ALA A 31 0.64 0.53 -8.50
CA ALA A 31 0.52 0.20 -9.91
C ALA A 31 1.85 0.37 -10.64
N ARG A 32 2.55 1.50 -10.41
CA ARG A 32 3.88 1.77 -10.99
C ARG A 32 4.91 0.72 -10.59
N GLN A 33 4.79 0.14 -9.41
CA GLN A 33 5.66 -0.94 -8.92
C GLN A 33 5.17 -2.34 -9.30
N GLY A 34 4.07 -2.47 -10.03
CA GLY A 34 3.50 -3.74 -10.49
C GLY A 34 2.85 -4.56 -9.37
N PHE A 35 2.21 -3.91 -8.38
CA PHE A 35 1.37 -4.62 -7.43
C PHE A 35 0.03 -4.98 -8.06
N ASP A 36 -0.42 -6.20 -7.81
CA ASP A 36 -1.72 -6.73 -8.24
C ASP A 36 -2.79 -6.62 -7.15
N VAL A 37 -2.36 -6.69 -5.89
CA VAL A 37 -3.24 -6.72 -4.71
C VAL A 37 -2.69 -5.79 -3.63
N VAL A 38 -3.55 -4.93 -3.10
CA VAL A 38 -3.22 -3.99 -2.02
C VAL A 38 -4.32 -4.01 -0.97
N ALA A 39 -3.96 -4.12 0.31
CA ALA A 39 -4.88 -3.88 1.41
C ALA A 39 -4.53 -2.58 2.14
N LEU A 40 -5.51 -1.68 2.28
CA LEU A 40 -5.38 -0.50 3.12
C LEU A 40 -5.83 -0.84 4.54
N THR A 41 -4.93 -0.64 5.51
CA THR A 41 -5.12 -1.12 6.89
C THR A 41 -4.85 -0.03 7.92
N CYS A 42 -5.33 1.18 7.68
CA CYS A 42 -5.18 2.29 8.62
C CYS A 42 -5.66 1.91 10.04
N HIS A 43 -5.03 2.48 11.07
CA HIS A 43 -5.31 2.18 12.47
C HIS A 43 -6.78 2.45 12.85
N ASN A 44 -7.49 1.40 13.28
CA ASN A 44 -8.87 1.47 13.76
C ASN A 44 -9.87 2.18 12.81
N LYS A 45 -9.52 2.28 11.53
CA LYS A 45 -10.35 2.93 10.52
C LYS A 45 -10.26 2.17 9.19
N ARG A 46 -11.39 1.64 8.74
CA ARG A 46 -11.49 1.04 7.42
C ARG A 46 -11.58 2.17 6.38
N ILE A 47 -10.65 2.17 5.43
CA ILE A 47 -10.63 3.10 4.31
C ILE A 47 -11.22 2.38 3.10
N HIS A 48 -12.41 2.82 2.69
CA HIS A 48 -13.11 2.26 1.54
C HIS A 48 -14.15 3.24 1.03
N SER A 49 -14.18 3.47 -0.28
CA SER A 49 -15.23 4.18 -1.01
C SER A 49 -15.36 3.61 -2.41
N GLU A 50 -16.50 3.82 -3.06
CA GLU A 50 -16.70 3.40 -4.45
C GLU A 50 -15.72 4.08 -5.40
N GLU A 51 -15.41 5.36 -5.17
CA GLU A 51 -14.43 6.10 -5.95
C GLU A 51 -13.03 5.49 -5.84
N LEU A 52 -12.61 5.12 -4.62
CA LEU A 52 -11.31 4.49 -4.40
C LEU A 52 -11.24 3.09 -5.02
N SER A 53 -12.33 2.33 -4.96
CA SER A 53 -12.42 1.01 -5.58
C SER A 53 -12.35 1.09 -7.09
N ARG A 54 -13.06 2.04 -7.70
CA ARG A 54 -12.99 2.31 -9.14
C ARG A 54 -11.59 2.74 -9.57
N LYS A 55 -10.93 3.64 -8.81
CA LYS A 55 -9.56 4.06 -9.09
C LYS A 55 -8.59 2.87 -9.04
N ALA A 56 -8.74 1.96 -8.08
CA ALA A 56 -7.92 0.76 -7.99
C ALA A 56 -8.14 -0.16 -9.21
N GLU A 57 -9.39 -0.34 -9.63
CA GLU A 57 -9.75 -1.14 -10.81
C GLU A 57 -9.15 -0.54 -12.09
N GLU A 58 -9.24 0.78 -12.30
CA GLU A 58 -8.61 1.50 -13.42
C GLU A 58 -7.09 1.28 -13.46
N LEU A 59 -6.45 1.16 -12.30
CA LEU A 59 -5.02 0.87 -12.16
C LEU A 59 -4.69 -0.64 -12.23
N GLY A 60 -5.69 -1.49 -12.42
CA GLY A 60 -5.53 -2.94 -12.45
C GLY A 60 -5.20 -3.56 -11.09
N ILE A 61 -5.51 -2.91 -9.98
CA ILE A 61 -5.24 -3.36 -8.61
C ILE A 61 -6.50 -3.94 -7.98
N LEU A 62 -6.42 -5.13 -7.40
CA LEU A 62 -7.42 -5.64 -6.47
C LEU A 62 -7.22 -4.95 -5.12
N LEU A 63 -8.12 -4.01 -4.79
CA LEU A 63 -8.12 -3.33 -3.49
C LEU A 63 -8.90 -4.16 -2.47
N ILE A 64 -8.24 -4.56 -1.38
CA ILE A 64 -8.86 -5.25 -0.25
C ILE A 64 -9.13 -4.23 0.86
N PRO A 65 -10.39 -4.04 1.26
CA PRO A 65 -10.69 -3.22 2.42
C PRO A 65 -10.17 -3.87 3.69
N GLY A 66 -9.40 -3.13 4.50
CA GLY A 66 -8.83 -3.66 5.72
C GLY A 66 -8.77 -2.64 6.85
N VAL A 67 -8.29 -3.09 7.99
CA VAL A 67 -8.01 -2.27 9.16
C VAL A 67 -6.94 -2.92 10.02
N GLU A 68 -5.99 -2.17 10.54
CA GLU A 68 -5.18 -2.57 11.67
C GLU A 68 -5.91 -2.19 12.96
N ALA A 69 -6.63 -3.17 13.52
CA ALA A 69 -7.50 -2.98 14.67
C ALA A 69 -6.75 -3.16 15.98
N ALA A 70 -6.97 -2.27 16.95
CA ALA A 70 -6.50 -2.44 18.31
C ALA A 70 -7.47 -3.33 19.11
N ILE A 71 -7.24 -4.65 19.10
CA ILE A 71 -8.05 -5.64 19.80
C ILE A 71 -7.43 -5.92 21.18
N GLN A 72 -8.13 -5.56 22.26
CA GLN A 72 -7.58 -5.61 23.62
C GLN A 72 -6.18 -4.96 23.72
N GLY A 73 -5.99 -3.84 22.99
CA GLY A 73 -4.72 -3.11 22.94
C GLY A 73 -3.63 -3.74 22.07
N LYS A 74 -3.95 -4.81 21.31
CA LYS A 74 -3.03 -5.51 20.42
C LYS A 74 -3.41 -5.30 18.95
N HIS A 75 -2.44 -5.02 18.11
CA HIS A 75 -2.64 -4.87 16.68
C HIS A 75 -3.04 -6.21 16.03
N THR A 76 -4.04 -6.15 15.18
CA THR A 76 -4.59 -7.29 14.45
C THR A 76 -5.09 -6.79 13.09
N LEU A 77 -4.60 -7.37 11.99
CA LEU A 77 -5.10 -7.03 10.65
C LEU A 77 -6.39 -7.79 10.38
N LEU A 78 -7.43 -7.06 10.07
CA LEU A 78 -8.74 -7.59 9.68
C LEU A 78 -8.99 -7.18 8.22
N LEU A 79 -9.01 -8.14 7.32
CA LEU A 79 -9.15 -7.90 5.89
C LEU A 79 -10.52 -8.39 5.40
N ASP A 80 -11.18 -7.53 4.62
CA ASP A 80 -12.52 -7.75 4.07
C ASP A 80 -13.55 -8.20 5.13
N MET A 81 -13.52 -7.53 6.27
CA MET A 81 -14.45 -7.77 7.38
C MET A 81 -15.20 -6.48 7.72
N PRO A 82 -16.49 -6.57 8.11
CA PRO A 82 -17.22 -5.42 8.62
C PRO A 82 -16.59 -4.98 9.96
N TYR A 83 -15.97 -3.81 10.00
CA TYR A 83 -15.33 -3.29 11.19
C TYR A 83 -16.02 -2.03 11.71
N ALA A 84 -16.41 -2.07 12.97
CA ALA A 84 -16.87 -0.92 13.73
C ALA A 84 -16.08 -0.82 15.05
N ARG A 85 -15.22 0.18 15.19
CA ARG A 85 -14.28 0.35 16.31
C ARG A 85 -14.93 0.17 17.70
N LEU A 86 -16.16 0.65 17.87
CA LEU A 86 -16.85 0.55 19.16
C LEU A 86 -17.42 -0.83 19.44
N LYS A 87 -17.63 -1.64 18.41
CA LYS A 87 -18.22 -2.99 18.50
C LYS A 87 -17.19 -4.10 18.48
N VAL A 88 -16.02 -3.90 17.85
CA VAL A 88 -14.98 -4.91 17.68
C VAL A 88 -13.80 -4.58 18.59
N ARG A 89 -13.85 -5.05 19.84
CA ARG A 89 -12.86 -4.71 20.89
C ARG A 89 -12.17 -5.92 21.49
N THR A 90 -12.71 -7.11 21.31
CA THR A 90 -12.19 -8.37 21.86
C THR A 90 -11.92 -9.37 20.75
N PHE A 91 -11.09 -10.37 21.02
CA PHE A 91 -10.82 -11.45 20.08
C PHE A 91 -12.10 -12.28 19.80
N ASP A 92 -13.02 -12.38 20.73
CA ASP A 92 -14.31 -13.07 20.50
C ASP A 92 -15.20 -12.29 19.51
N HIS A 93 -15.17 -10.97 19.55
CA HIS A 93 -15.84 -10.17 18.51
C HIS A 93 -15.22 -10.42 17.14
N VAL A 94 -13.89 -10.55 17.05
CA VAL A 94 -13.23 -10.88 15.79
C VAL A 94 -13.61 -12.29 15.31
N ARG A 95 -13.66 -13.29 16.21
CA ARG A 95 -14.14 -14.64 15.87
C ARG A 95 -15.54 -14.62 15.28
N ALA A 96 -16.45 -13.84 15.88
CA ALA A 96 -17.81 -13.71 15.38
C ALA A 96 -17.83 -13.13 13.94
N LEU A 97 -17.04 -12.09 13.67
CA LEU A 97 -16.94 -11.48 12.33
C LEU A 97 -16.27 -12.39 11.30
N LYS A 98 -15.30 -13.19 11.71
CA LYS A 98 -14.55 -14.07 10.80
C LYS A 98 -15.42 -15.15 10.15
N ARG A 99 -16.57 -15.49 10.73
CA ARG A 99 -17.53 -16.45 10.15
C ARG A 99 -18.03 -16.03 8.77
N ASP A 100 -18.00 -14.74 8.46
CA ASP A 100 -18.44 -14.17 7.19
C ASP A 100 -17.35 -14.19 6.09
N GLY A 101 -16.19 -14.82 6.35
CA GLY A 101 -15.20 -15.13 5.31
C GLY A 101 -13.96 -14.25 5.26
N GLY A 102 -13.83 -13.21 6.08
CA GLY A 102 -12.65 -12.32 6.15
C GLY A 102 -11.35 -13.04 6.52
N LEU A 103 -10.21 -12.37 6.31
CA LEU A 103 -8.87 -12.88 6.65
C LEU A 103 -8.30 -12.12 7.85
N VAL A 104 -7.69 -12.85 8.78
CA VAL A 104 -7.04 -12.27 9.97
C VAL A 104 -5.54 -12.59 9.96
N ILE A 105 -4.72 -11.55 9.99
CA ILE A 105 -3.26 -11.66 10.01
C ILE A 105 -2.71 -11.12 11.33
N ALA A 106 -1.71 -11.79 11.91
CA ALA A 106 -0.97 -11.33 13.08
C ALA A 106 0.16 -10.38 12.65
N PRO A 107 0.00 -9.03 12.74
CA PRO A 107 1.01 -8.08 12.29
C PRO A 107 2.18 -8.07 13.28
N HIS A 108 3.43 -7.99 12.76
CA HIS A 108 4.68 -7.87 13.53
C HIS A 108 4.60 -8.46 14.96
N PRO A 109 4.19 -9.75 15.13
CA PRO A 109 3.60 -10.24 16.40
C PRO A 109 4.57 -10.28 17.57
N PHE A 110 5.89 -10.34 17.31
CA PHE A 110 6.92 -10.49 18.35
C PHE A 110 7.91 -9.33 18.43
N PHE A 111 7.57 -8.19 17.83
CA PHE A 111 8.36 -6.98 18.01
C PHE A 111 8.32 -6.49 19.48
N PRO A 112 9.36 -5.84 19.97
CA PRO A 112 9.42 -5.36 21.35
C PRO A 112 8.60 -4.08 21.57
N ALA A 113 7.31 -4.13 21.22
CA ALA A 113 6.38 -3.01 21.37
C ALA A 113 5.10 -3.47 22.09
N PRO A 114 4.51 -2.62 22.94
CA PRO A 114 3.33 -2.95 23.73
C PRO A 114 2.11 -3.38 22.89
N LYS A 115 1.98 -2.85 21.69
CA LYS A 115 0.87 -3.14 20.77
C LYS A 115 1.01 -4.49 20.04
N CYS A 116 2.20 -5.12 20.05
CA CYS A 116 2.41 -6.42 19.43
C CYS A 116 1.75 -7.55 20.22
N LEU A 117 1.29 -8.57 19.52
CA LEU A 117 0.49 -9.67 20.10
C LEU A 117 1.23 -10.45 21.20
N ASN A 118 2.49 -10.82 20.95
CA ASN A 118 3.29 -11.64 21.86
C ASN A 118 2.52 -12.88 22.39
N GLY A 119 2.32 -13.01 23.70
CA GLY A 119 1.57 -14.13 24.30
C GLY A 119 0.12 -14.24 23.82
N LYS A 120 -0.51 -13.11 23.46
CA LYS A 120 -1.89 -13.09 22.95
C LYS A 120 -2.05 -13.81 21.61
N LEU A 121 -1.01 -13.90 20.79
CA LEU A 121 -1.04 -14.72 19.59
C LEU A 121 -1.29 -16.20 19.92
N ARG A 122 -0.59 -16.73 20.90
CA ARG A 122 -0.73 -18.13 21.33
C ARG A 122 -2.11 -18.42 21.93
N GLU A 123 -2.63 -17.50 22.75
CA GLU A 123 -3.95 -17.62 23.39
C GLU A 123 -5.11 -17.61 22.38
N ASN A 124 -4.90 -17.07 21.18
CA ASN A 124 -5.93 -16.87 20.16
C ASN A 124 -5.49 -17.38 18.78
N LEU A 125 -4.67 -18.45 18.76
CA LEU A 125 -4.05 -18.95 17.53
C LEU A 125 -5.07 -19.36 16.46
N ASP A 126 -6.20 -19.93 16.88
CA ASP A 126 -7.32 -20.32 16.04
C ASP A 126 -7.93 -19.19 15.20
N LEU A 127 -7.67 -17.96 15.63
CA LEU A 127 -8.18 -16.77 14.96
C LEU A 127 -7.36 -16.38 13.74
N PHE A 128 -6.05 -16.61 13.75
CA PHE A 128 -5.14 -16.11 12.74
C PHE A 128 -5.00 -17.07 11.56
N ASP A 129 -5.15 -16.54 10.34
CA ASP A 129 -4.95 -17.26 9.09
C ASP A 129 -3.49 -17.20 8.60
N ALA A 130 -2.74 -16.16 9.02
CA ALA A 130 -1.34 -15.97 8.66
C ALA A 130 -0.59 -15.16 9.71
N ILE A 131 0.73 -15.23 9.67
CA ILE A 131 1.66 -14.42 10.46
C ILE A 131 2.43 -13.50 9.52
N GLU A 132 2.63 -12.26 9.94
CA GLU A 132 3.39 -11.27 9.18
C GLU A 132 4.89 -11.46 9.35
N PHE A 133 5.61 -11.38 8.22
CA PHE A 133 7.02 -11.03 8.13
C PHE A 133 7.11 -9.54 7.81
N SER A 134 7.49 -8.73 8.79
CA SER A 134 7.56 -7.28 8.65
C SER A 134 8.86 -6.84 7.97
N HIS A 135 8.80 -5.73 7.22
CA HIS A 135 9.99 -5.11 6.60
C HIS A 135 11.00 -4.53 7.62
N PHE A 136 10.63 -4.40 8.91
CA PHE A 136 11.48 -3.83 9.96
C PHE A 136 12.58 -4.77 10.40
N TYR A 137 13.58 -4.99 9.55
CA TYR A 137 14.79 -5.74 9.91
C TYR A 137 16.00 -5.22 9.14
N THR A 138 17.19 -5.48 9.68
CA THR A 138 18.48 -5.19 9.08
C THR A 138 19.32 -6.48 8.99
N GLN A 139 20.52 -6.43 8.44
CA GLN A 139 21.42 -7.59 8.42
C GLN A 139 21.79 -8.08 9.83
N THR A 140 21.81 -7.18 10.82
CA THR A 140 22.25 -7.49 12.21
C THR A 140 21.10 -7.61 13.20
N LEU A 141 19.94 -6.98 12.93
CA LEU A 141 18.79 -6.94 13.82
C LEU A 141 17.56 -7.43 13.08
N ASP A 142 17.02 -8.58 13.50
CA ASP A 142 15.85 -9.18 12.88
C ASP A 142 14.89 -9.72 13.95
N PHE A 143 13.79 -8.99 14.13
CA PHE A 143 12.71 -9.39 15.04
C PHE A 143 11.74 -10.41 14.40
N ASN A 144 11.87 -10.70 13.10
CA ASN A 144 11.01 -11.68 12.42
C ASN A 144 11.40 -13.13 12.72
N ARG A 145 12.63 -13.41 13.20
CA ARG A 145 13.08 -14.79 13.47
C ARG A 145 12.07 -15.57 14.30
N LYS A 146 11.58 -14.96 15.39
CA LYS A 146 10.58 -15.60 16.25
C LYS A 146 9.24 -15.80 15.54
N ALA A 147 8.84 -14.86 14.65
CA ALA A 147 7.63 -15.00 13.85
C ALA A 147 7.75 -16.17 12.85
N VAL A 148 8.90 -16.29 12.17
CA VAL A 148 9.20 -17.40 11.24
C VAL A 148 9.19 -18.75 11.94
N GLU A 149 9.89 -18.87 13.08
CA GLU A 149 9.92 -20.10 13.87
C GLU A 149 8.52 -20.50 14.37
N TYR A 150 7.74 -19.51 14.84
CA TYR A 150 6.40 -19.73 15.33
C TYR A 150 5.44 -20.12 14.21
N ALA A 151 5.50 -19.43 13.05
CA ALA A 151 4.69 -19.76 11.89
C ALA A 151 4.94 -21.20 11.42
N ARG A 152 6.22 -21.61 11.31
CA ARG A 152 6.60 -22.98 10.96
C ARG A 152 6.09 -24.02 11.97
N LYS A 153 6.23 -23.73 13.28
CA LYS A 153 5.79 -24.65 14.34
C LYS A 153 4.27 -24.83 14.37
N MET A 154 3.52 -23.78 14.06
CA MET A 154 2.06 -23.79 14.09
C MET A 154 1.44 -24.05 12.71
N GLU A 155 2.26 -24.35 11.70
CA GLU A 155 1.84 -24.58 10.31
C GLU A 155 0.99 -23.44 9.73
N LEU A 156 1.26 -22.19 10.19
CA LEU A 156 0.61 -20.99 9.68
C LEU A 156 1.40 -20.40 8.53
N PRO A 157 0.72 -19.92 7.46
CA PRO A 157 1.36 -19.18 6.38
C PRO A 157 2.09 -17.94 6.87
N LEU A 158 3.24 -17.64 6.23
CA LEU A 158 3.96 -16.40 6.46
C LEU A 158 3.71 -15.45 5.28
N VAL A 159 3.23 -14.25 5.55
CA VAL A 159 2.99 -13.19 4.57
C VAL A 159 3.94 -12.03 4.80
N GLY A 160 4.61 -11.56 3.75
CA GLY A 160 5.48 -10.39 3.80
C GLY A 160 4.66 -9.12 3.56
N THR A 161 4.90 -8.09 4.35
CA THR A 161 4.21 -6.81 4.24
C THR A 161 5.16 -5.64 4.48
N SER A 162 4.83 -4.47 3.97
CA SER A 162 5.68 -3.29 4.12
C SER A 162 5.38 -2.48 5.38
N ASP A 163 4.21 -2.66 6.00
CA ASP A 163 3.76 -1.77 7.09
C ASP A 163 4.03 -0.29 6.74
N CYS A 164 3.57 0.09 5.54
CA CYS A 164 4.01 1.28 4.83
C CYS A 164 3.45 2.56 5.47
N HIS A 165 4.31 3.32 6.14
CA HIS A 165 4.03 4.67 6.65
C HIS A 165 4.72 5.75 5.81
N ARG A 166 5.63 5.35 4.92
CA ARG A 166 6.34 6.20 3.96
C ARG A 166 6.39 5.52 2.62
N LEU A 167 6.07 6.22 1.56
CA LEU A 167 5.89 5.66 0.22
C LEU A 167 7.09 4.84 -0.28
N TRP A 168 8.30 5.14 0.18
CA TRP A 168 9.49 4.37 -0.16
C TRP A 168 9.57 2.97 0.49
N GLN A 169 8.74 2.70 1.52
CA GLN A 169 8.68 1.39 2.18
C GLN A 169 7.90 0.38 1.32
N LEU A 170 6.98 0.86 0.49
CA LEU A 170 6.24 0.02 -0.45
C LEU A 170 7.20 -0.76 -1.34
N GLY A 171 7.03 -2.08 -1.38
CA GLY A 171 7.88 -2.96 -2.18
C GLY A 171 9.20 -3.38 -1.50
N THR A 172 9.51 -2.92 -0.27
CA THR A 172 10.68 -3.42 0.48
C THR A 172 10.46 -4.84 0.98
N THR A 173 9.22 -5.16 1.37
CA THR A 173 8.76 -6.50 1.73
C THR A 173 7.34 -6.66 1.20
N TYR A 174 7.07 -7.78 0.55
CA TYR A 174 5.76 -8.07 -0.04
C TYR A 174 5.56 -9.58 -0.20
N THR A 175 4.35 -9.98 -0.54
CA THR A 175 3.97 -11.37 -0.77
C THR A 175 3.75 -11.64 -2.26
N ILE A 176 4.26 -12.76 -2.76
CA ILE A 176 3.76 -13.36 -4.00
C ILE A 176 2.73 -14.40 -3.61
N VAL A 177 1.51 -14.25 -4.10
CA VAL A 177 0.37 -15.15 -3.87
C VAL A 177 0.11 -15.96 -5.14
N ASP A 178 0.12 -17.29 -5.05
CA ASP A 178 -0.31 -18.16 -6.15
C ASP A 178 -1.81 -18.46 -6.02
N ALA A 179 -2.61 -17.55 -6.57
CA ALA A 179 -4.07 -17.60 -6.53
C ALA A 179 -4.67 -18.13 -7.84
N ALA A 180 -5.84 -18.76 -7.73
CA ALA A 180 -6.59 -19.25 -8.90
C ALA A 180 -7.13 -18.10 -9.77
N ALA A 181 -7.49 -16.97 -9.13
CA ALA A 181 -8.00 -15.76 -9.78
C ALA A 181 -7.60 -14.52 -8.98
N LYS A 182 -7.64 -13.33 -9.63
CA LYS A 182 -7.42 -12.04 -8.95
C LYS A 182 -8.75 -11.56 -8.33
N THR A 183 -9.19 -12.27 -7.30
CA THR A 183 -10.38 -11.96 -6.50
C THR A 183 -10.07 -12.15 -5.01
N ILE A 184 -10.77 -11.42 -4.15
CA ILE A 184 -10.55 -11.49 -2.69
C ILE A 184 -10.68 -12.94 -2.19
N PRO A 185 -11.74 -13.70 -2.51
CA PRO A 185 -11.86 -15.08 -2.05
C PRO A 185 -10.73 -16.00 -2.52
N ALA A 186 -10.27 -15.85 -3.77
CA ALA A 186 -9.19 -16.67 -4.32
C ALA A 186 -7.83 -16.34 -3.68
N VAL A 187 -7.55 -15.07 -3.40
CA VAL A 187 -6.36 -14.62 -2.68
C VAL A 187 -6.36 -15.16 -1.25
N PHE A 188 -7.48 -15.06 -0.52
CA PHE A 188 -7.60 -15.57 0.84
C PHE A 188 -7.48 -17.09 0.90
N ALA A 189 -8.09 -17.80 -0.04
CA ALA A 189 -7.96 -19.27 -0.15
C ALA A 189 -6.49 -19.68 -0.42
N ALA A 190 -5.76 -18.92 -1.25
CA ALA A 190 -4.35 -19.16 -1.51
C ALA A 190 -3.48 -18.93 -0.25
N ILE A 191 -3.75 -17.84 0.50
CA ILE A 191 -3.05 -17.56 1.75
C ILE A 191 -3.28 -18.69 2.75
N ARG A 192 -4.55 -19.07 3.03
CA ARG A 192 -4.88 -20.16 3.95
C ARG A 192 -4.26 -21.51 3.56
N ALA A 193 -4.13 -21.75 2.28
CA ALA A 193 -3.48 -22.95 1.74
C ALA A 193 -1.93 -22.89 1.73
N GLY A 194 -1.33 -21.82 2.25
CA GLY A 194 0.13 -21.65 2.27
C GLY A 194 0.75 -21.41 0.87
N ARG A 195 -0.06 -21.15 -0.16
CA ARG A 195 0.43 -20.84 -1.52
C ARG A 195 0.89 -19.38 -1.62
N VAL A 196 1.85 -19.06 -0.76
CA VAL A 196 2.43 -17.71 -0.66
C VAL A 196 3.95 -17.79 -0.54
N ARG A 197 4.63 -16.73 -0.97
CA ARG A 197 6.07 -16.57 -0.83
C ARG A 197 6.41 -15.14 -0.44
N VAL A 198 7.14 -14.95 0.65
CA VAL A 198 7.67 -13.66 1.07
C VAL A 198 8.83 -13.25 0.18
N VAL A 199 8.80 -12.03 -0.32
CA VAL A 199 9.92 -11.36 -0.99
C VAL A 199 10.33 -10.17 -0.14
N THR A 200 11.59 -10.12 0.25
CA THR A 200 12.06 -9.12 1.21
C THR A 200 13.54 -8.80 1.02
N ALA A 201 13.93 -7.60 1.44
CA ALA A 201 15.33 -7.20 1.55
C ALA A 201 15.55 -6.45 2.86
N PRO A 202 16.67 -6.66 3.56
CA PRO A 202 16.97 -5.96 4.80
C PRO A 202 17.10 -4.46 4.57
N LEU A 203 16.61 -3.66 5.52
CA LEU A 203 16.76 -2.21 5.50
C LEU A 203 18.25 -1.84 5.57
N ARG A 204 18.69 -1.01 4.64
CA ARG A 204 20.07 -0.48 4.63
C ARG A 204 20.13 0.81 5.43
N PRO A 205 21.21 1.06 6.19
CA PRO A 205 21.36 2.28 6.99
C PRO A 205 21.18 3.57 6.19
N PHE A 206 21.57 3.56 4.91
CA PHE A 206 21.49 4.71 4.02
C PHE A 206 20.15 4.89 3.29
N ASP A 207 19.27 3.91 3.31
CA ASP A 207 17.96 4.02 2.64
C ASP A 207 17.11 5.14 3.27
N ARG A 208 17.19 5.32 4.59
CA ARG A 208 16.57 6.44 5.30
C ARG A 208 17.10 7.81 4.86
N LEU A 209 18.43 7.92 4.68
CA LEU A 209 19.09 9.19 4.30
C LEU A 209 18.79 9.53 2.84
N ARG A 210 18.90 8.55 1.94
CA ARG A 210 18.67 8.69 0.51
C ARG A 210 17.24 9.09 0.17
N HIS A 211 16.26 8.50 0.86
CA HIS A 211 14.84 8.82 0.69
C HIS A 211 14.47 10.13 1.38
N GLY A 212 15.01 10.44 2.53
CA GLY A 212 14.83 11.73 3.20
C GLY A 212 15.32 12.91 2.34
N LEU A 213 16.45 12.76 1.65
CA LEU A 213 16.97 13.75 0.72
C LEU A 213 16.10 13.88 -0.54
N LYS A 214 15.60 12.77 -1.09
CA LYS A 214 14.69 12.78 -2.25
C LYS A 214 13.36 13.43 -1.91
N GLU A 215 12.77 13.13 -0.76
CA GLU A 215 11.54 13.79 -0.28
C GLU A 215 11.74 15.29 -0.01
N ARG A 216 12.91 15.69 0.51
CA ARG A 216 13.25 17.11 0.73
C ARG A 216 13.39 17.85 -0.59
N ARG A 217 14.01 17.24 -1.60
CA ARG A 217 14.15 17.80 -2.96
C ARG A 217 12.80 17.93 -3.66
N ASN A 218 11.93 16.94 -3.56
CA ASN A 218 10.58 16.98 -4.13
C ASN A 218 9.72 18.05 -3.43
N ARG A 219 9.85 18.25 -2.12
CA ARG A 219 9.18 19.34 -1.39
C ARG A 219 9.63 20.73 -1.83
N LEU A 220 10.92 20.92 -2.08
CA LEU A 220 11.45 22.19 -2.59
C LEU A 220 10.92 22.48 -3.99
N ARG A 221 10.82 21.46 -4.84
CA ARG A 221 10.28 21.57 -6.19
C ARG A 221 8.79 21.93 -6.20
N VAL A 222 7.96 21.24 -5.42
CA VAL A 222 6.52 21.57 -5.31
C VAL A 222 6.30 22.96 -4.71
N ARG A 223 7.13 23.38 -3.76
CA ARG A 223 7.06 24.71 -3.17
C ARG A 223 7.47 25.82 -4.15
N SER A 224 8.46 25.58 -5.02
CA SER A 224 8.86 26.50 -6.07
C SER A 224 7.82 26.59 -7.19
N GLU A 225 7.20 25.47 -7.57
CA GLU A 225 6.12 25.44 -8.56
C GLU A 225 4.84 26.11 -8.02
N GLY A 226 4.54 25.95 -6.71
CA GLY A 226 3.42 26.66 -6.05
C GLY A 226 3.64 28.17 -5.90
N LEU A 227 4.87 28.62 -5.69
CA LEU A 227 5.22 30.04 -5.64
C LEU A 227 5.18 30.70 -7.02
N LEU A 228 5.58 29.99 -8.08
CA LEU A 228 5.45 30.44 -9.46
C LEU A 228 4.00 30.52 -9.92
N GLY A 229 3.15 29.56 -9.51
CA GLY A 229 1.71 29.56 -9.79
C GLY A 229 0.93 30.67 -9.07
N SER A 230 1.39 31.12 -7.89
CA SER A 230 0.75 32.24 -7.15
C SER A 230 1.21 33.61 -7.63
N ALA A 231 2.40 33.71 -8.22
CA ALA A 231 2.91 34.97 -8.79
C ALA A 231 2.28 35.36 -10.13
N LEU A 232 1.52 34.46 -10.77
CA LEU A 232 0.84 34.71 -12.06
C LEU A 232 -0.67 34.97 -11.91
N ARG A 233 -1.21 35.09 -10.70
CA ARG A 233 -2.58 35.59 -10.48
C ARG A 233 -2.57 37.11 -10.34
N PHE A 234 -2.62 37.81 -11.46
CA PHE A 234 -3.04 39.20 -11.48
C PHE A 234 -4.54 39.30 -11.25
N PRO A 235 -5.01 40.25 -10.44
CA PRO A 235 -6.43 40.48 -10.28
C PRO A 235 -7.01 40.98 -11.58
N SER A 236 -8.05 40.32 -12.08
CA SER A 236 -8.87 40.77 -13.20
C SER A 236 -9.67 42.01 -12.78
N GLY A 237 -9.21 43.18 -13.19
CA GLY A 237 -9.93 44.45 -13.04
C GLY A 237 -9.51 45.44 -14.10
N ALA A 238 -10.40 45.63 -15.07
CA ALA A 238 -10.54 46.77 -15.96
C ALA A 238 -9.33 47.24 -16.80
N PHE A 239 -9.41 46.95 -18.12
CA PHE A 239 -9.04 47.93 -19.17
C PHE A 239 -9.86 47.73 -20.45
N PRO A 240 -10.16 48.78 -21.21
CA PRO A 240 -11.17 48.80 -22.28
C PRO A 240 -10.63 48.27 -23.62
N SER A 241 -11.58 47.92 -24.48
CA SER A 241 -11.43 47.50 -25.85
C SER A 241 -10.63 48.45 -26.71
N ILE A 242 -9.63 47.94 -27.45
CA ILE A 242 -9.13 48.58 -28.69
C ILE A 242 -8.96 47.50 -29.77
N ALA A 243 -9.45 47.87 -30.93
CA ALA A 243 -9.63 47.24 -32.22
C ALA A 243 -8.53 46.37 -32.78
N GLN A 244 -9.04 45.40 -33.50
CA GLN A 244 -8.54 44.78 -34.75
C GLN A 244 -7.20 45.24 -35.32
N ALA A 245 -6.27 44.30 -35.51
CA ALA A 245 -5.38 44.29 -36.66
C ALA A 245 -5.15 42.85 -37.16
N ARG A 246 -5.62 42.61 -38.37
CA ARG A 246 -5.27 41.47 -39.24
C ARG A 246 -3.84 41.62 -39.68
N ILE A 247 -3.05 40.53 -39.70
CA ILE A 247 -1.99 40.32 -40.69
C ILE A 247 -1.88 38.84 -41.08
N HIS A 248 -1.72 38.63 -42.36
CA HIS A 248 -1.70 37.41 -43.15
C HIS A 248 -0.45 36.53 -42.98
N SER A 249 -0.69 35.22 -43.12
CA SER A 249 -0.05 34.28 -44.05
C SER A 249 1.47 34.23 -44.23
N ALA A 250 2.04 33.07 -43.97
CA ALA A 250 2.96 32.45 -44.94
C ALA A 250 3.07 30.93 -44.73
N ARG A 251 2.96 30.26 -45.86
CA ARG A 251 2.99 28.80 -46.11
C ARG A 251 4.42 28.23 -45.99
N GLY A 252 4.48 26.91 -45.73
CA GLY A 252 5.33 26.02 -46.55
C GLY A 252 6.49 25.34 -45.83
N ALA A 253 6.42 24.05 -45.63
CA ALA A 253 7.23 23.08 -46.37
C ALA A 253 7.05 21.67 -45.77
N GLU A 254 6.41 20.83 -46.56
CA GLU A 254 6.49 19.34 -46.44
C GLU A 254 7.93 18.91 -46.74
N ARG A 255 8.41 17.93 -46.02
CA ARG A 255 9.28 16.88 -46.58
C ARG A 255 8.97 15.52 -45.95
N ARG A 256 8.43 14.67 -46.80
CA ARG A 256 8.43 13.22 -46.68
C ARG A 256 9.87 12.71 -46.84
N LEU A 257 10.21 11.69 -46.11
CA LEU A 257 11.11 10.66 -46.61
C LEU A 257 10.68 9.27 -46.05
N THR A 258 10.52 8.42 -47.00
CA THR A 258 10.06 7.05 -47.01
C THR A 258 11.14 6.06 -46.58
N ARG A 259 10.64 4.93 -46.00
CA ARG A 259 11.08 3.51 -46.14
C ARG A 259 12.58 3.16 -46.15
N SER A 260 12.93 2.20 -45.31
CA SER A 260 13.37 0.90 -45.84
C SER A 260 13.17 -0.18 -44.77
N GLU A 261 12.51 -1.21 -45.24
CA GLU A 261 12.44 -2.56 -44.69
C GLU A 261 13.78 -3.27 -44.87
N ASP A 262 13.90 -4.33 -44.13
CA ASP A 262 14.67 -5.55 -44.37
C ASP A 262 15.91 -5.81 -43.51
N ALA A 263 15.71 -6.93 -42.82
CA ALA A 263 16.43 -8.19 -42.84
C ALA A 263 17.49 -8.40 -41.73
N PHE A 264 17.35 -9.40 -41.02
CA PHE A 264 17.99 -10.70 -40.96
C PHE A 264 17.99 -11.35 -39.56
N ARG A 265 17.36 -12.50 -39.54
CA ARG A 265 17.60 -13.74 -38.78
C ARG A 265 17.67 -13.68 -37.27
#